data_a0d0f630d522cb31a5c0a695c196af30
#
_entry.id   a0d0f630d522cb31a5c0a695c196af30
#
_cell.length_a   1.000
_cell.length_b   1.000
_cell.length_c   1.000
_cell.angle_alpha   90.00
_cell.angle_beta   90.00
_cell.angle_gamma   90.00
#
_symmetry.space_group_name_H-M   'P 1'
#
loop_
_entity.id
_entity.type
_entity.pdbx_description
1 polymer ?
#
loop_
_entity_poly.entity_id
_entity_poly.type
_entity_poly.pdbx_seq_one_letter_code
_entity_poly.pdbx_strand_id
1 'polypeptide(L)'
;AESSTSGSDTASADGFATTDDVSDAPDITGITIESQMVLNYAECFNVYYCTDGYKLIDVKDGAQYLLVPDGKEAPDDLDSDVIVIHQPLERIYMAATSPMALFDAIDSLDTIRLSGETADNWYVQDAVDAMNAGTMIFAGKYSEPDYELLVSENCDLAIESTMILHSPKVQEMIEMLDIPVFIDRSSYESQPLGRTEWIKLYGAMLDKEEEAADFFANQASIVENLKDFQNTEKTVAFFYINTSGAAVCLLYTSPSPRD
;
A
#
# COMPACT_ATOMS: atom_id res chain seq x y z
N ALA A 1 -25.35 3.21 -41.69
CA ALA A 1 -24.67 4.33 -41.06
C ALA A 1 -24.62 3.99 -39.55
N GLU A 2 -23.57 3.28 -39.19
CA GLU A 2 -23.27 2.95 -37.78
C GLU A 2 -22.33 4.03 -37.27
N SER A 3 -22.80 4.75 -36.23
CA SER A 3 -22.04 5.74 -35.52
C SER A 3 -21.30 5.03 -34.37
N SER A 4 -20.02 4.78 -34.54
CA SER A 4 -19.15 4.38 -33.46
C SER A 4 -18.71 5.62 -32.68
N THR A 5 -19.23 5.79 -31.49
CA THR A 5 -18.73 6.75 -30.52
C THR A 5 -17.47 6.16 -29.88
N SER A 6 -16.32 6.64 -30.31
CA SER A 6 -15.07 6.42 -29.61
C SER A 6 -15.04 7.37 -28.41
N GLY A 7 -15.15 6.82 -27.21
CA GLY A 7 -14.79 7.52 -25.98
C GLY A 7 -13.29 7.78 -26.00
N SER A 8 -12.91 9.04 -26.04
CA SER A 8 -11.51 9.44 -25.84
C SER A 8 -11.28 9.57 -24.35
N ASP A 9 -10.67 8.55 -23.75
CA ASP A 9 -10.04 8.68 -22.45
C ASP A 9 -8.84 9.64 -22.58
N THR A 10 -9.09 10.90 -22.27
CA THR A 10 -7.99 11.82 -21.99
C THR A 10 -7.57 11.54 -20.54
N ALA A 11 -6.50 10.79 -20.35
CA ALA A 11 -5.79 10.72 -19.09
C ALA A 11 -5.31 12.15 -18.75
N SER A 12 -6.08 12.83 -17.95
CA SER A 12 -5.67 14.08 -17.32
C SER A 12 -4.82 13.70 -16.11
N ALA A 13 -3.61 14.23 -16.05
CA ALA A 13 -2.63 13.99 -14.99
C ALA A 13 -2.96 14.77 -13.70
N ASP A 14 -4.24 15.01 -13.44
CA ASP A 14 -4.70 15.91 -12.39
C ASP A 14 -5.59 15.16 -11.39
N GLY A 15 -5.04 14.95 -10.19
CA GLY A 15 -5.81 14.70 -8.98
C GLY A 15 -6.36 13.26 -8.79
N PHE A 16 -7.08 13.09 -7.71
CA PHE A 16 -7.84 11.89 -7.40
C PHE A 16 -8.96 11.68 -8.42
N ALA A 17 -9.04 10.47 -8.99
CA ALA A 17 -10.01 10.13 -10.02
C ALA A 17 -10.64 8.77 -9.76
N THR A 18 -11.96 8.68 -10.01
CA THR A 18 -12.74 7.44 -9.98
C THR A 18 -13.43 7.21 -11.32
N THR A 19 -13.84 5.98 -11.57
CA THR A 19 -14.67 5.58 -12.69
C THR A 19 -15.93 4.87 -12.19
N ASP A 20 -17.04 5.08 -12.89
CA ASP A 20 -18.31 4.39 -12.62
C ASP A 20 -18.35 2.99 -13.28
N ASP A 21 -17.30 2.62 -14.04
CA ASP A 21 -17.17 1.27 -14.57
C ASP A 21 -16.66 0.33 -13.45
N VAL A 22 -17.61 -0.43 -12.92
CA VAL A 22 -17.40 -1.41 -11.85
C VAL A 22 -17.74 -2.82 -12.31
N SER A 23 -17.64 -3.08 -13.61
CA SER A 23 -18.01 -4.38 -14.21
C SER A 23 -17.20 -5.56 -13.67
N ASP A 24 -15.97 -5.32 -13.24
CA ASP A 24 -15.05 -6.31 -12.68
C ASP A 24 -15.01 -6.29 -11.15
N ALA A 25 -15.88 -5.49 -10.50
CA ALA A 25 -15.94 -5.40 -9.06
C ALA A 25 -16.45 -6.72 -8.44
N PRO A 26 -15.93 -7.10 -7.27
CA PRO A 26 -16.43 -8.26 -6.55
C PRO A 26 -17.87 -8.02 -6.06
N ASP A 27 -18.65 -9.10 -6.01
CA ASP A 27 -19.97 -9.08 -5.39
C ASP A 27 -19.83 -9.41 -3.91
N ILE A 28 -20.01 -8.41 -3.04
CA ILE A 28 -19.86 -8.54 -1.59
C ILE A 28 -21.24 -8.32 -0.94
N THR A 29 -21.64 -9.28 -0.14
CA THR A 29 -22.93 -9.20 0.58
C THR A 29 -22.97 -7.98 1.52
N GLY A 30 -24.07 -7.26 1.52
CA GLY A 30 -24.29 -6.09 2.40
C GLY A 30 -23.67 -4.79 1.90
N ILE A 31 -22.98 -4.78 0.75
CA ILE A 31 -22.30 -3.61 0.20
C ILE A 31 -22.75 -3.33 -1.23
N THR A 32 -22.93 -2.06 -1.57
CA THR A 32 -23.17 -1.61 -2.94
C THR A 32 -22.00 -0.75 -3.41
N ILE A 33 -21.28 -1.23 -4.41
CA ILE A 33 -20.17 -0.52 -5.05
C ILE A 33 -20.72 0.52 -6.02
N GLU A 34 -20.23 1.76 -5.95
CA GLU A 34 -20.65 2.89 -6.79
C GLU A 34 -19.61 3.27 -7.83
N SER A 35 -18.33 3.24 -7.44
CA SER A 35 -17.23 3.61 -8.32
C SER A 35 -15.92 2.91 -7.90
N GLN A 36 -14.92 3.00 -8.77
CA GLN A 36 -13.60 2.43 -8.57
C GLN A 36 -12.53 3.51 -8.72
N MET A 37 -11.48 3.44 -7.92
CA MET A 37 -10.28 4.27 -8.07
C MET A 37 -9.59 4.00 -9.41
N VAL A 38 -9.22 5.08 -10.11
CA VAL A 38 -8.45 4.94 -11.35
C VAL A 38 -6.99 4.69 -11.03
N LEU A 39 -6.49 3.53 -11.48
CA LEU A 39 -5.09 3.14 -11.40
C LEU A 39 -4.47 3.12 -12.80
N ASN A 40 -3.23 3.62 -12.93
CA ASN A 40 -2.55 3.73 -14.21
C ASN A 40 -1.43 2.70 -14.38
N TYR A 41 -0.87 2.19 -13.29
CA TYR A 41 0.31 1.35 -13.29
C TYR A 41 0.22 0.17 -12.33
N ALA A 42 -0.48 0.31 -11.21
CA ALA A 42 -0.65 -0.76 -10.24
C ALA A 42 -1.62 -1.82 -10.77
N GLU A 43 -1.26 -3.10 -10.56
CA GLU A 43 -2.01 -4.27 -11.01
C GLU A 43 -2.35 -5.24 -9.87
N CYS A 44 -1.87 -4.93 -8.66
CA CYS A 44 -1.99 -5.83 -7.53
C CYS A 44 -3.05 -5.42 -6.51
N PHE A 45 -3.79 -4.34 -6.75
CA PHE A 45 -4.92 -3.96 -5.91
C PHE A 45 -5.98 -3.18 -6.69
N ASN A 46 -7.19 -3.11 -6.12
CA ASN A 46 -8.25 -2.19 -6.51
C ASN A 46 -8.83 -1.55 -5.25
N VAL A 47 -9.37 -0.34 -5.39
CA VAL A 47 -10.14 0.34 -4.34
C VAL A 47 -11.49 0.72 -4.91
N TYR A 48 -12.54 0.25 -4.28
CA TYR A 48 -13.92 0.54 -4.65
C TYR A 48 -14.56 1.44 -3.61
N TYR A 49 -15.28 2.44 -4.07
CA TYR A 49 -16.07 3.35 -3.23
C TYR A 49 -17.50 2.86 -3.22
N CYS A 50 -18.04 2.70 -2.02
CA CYS A 50 -19.34 2.08 -1.81
C CYS A 50 -20.34 3.08 -1.22
N THR A 51 -21.61 2.75 -1.29
CA THR A 51 -22.65 3.52 -0.60
C THR A 51 -22.30 3.75 0.86
N ASP A 52 -22.83 4.82 1.43
CA ASP A 52 -22.62 5.15 2.85
C ASP A 52 -21.18 5.44 3.26
N GLY A 53 -20.27 5.61 2.31
CA GLY A 53 -18.87 5.96 2.56
C GLY A 53 -17.95 4.79 2.90
N TYR A 54 -18.45 3.55 2.81
CA TYR A 54 -17.55 2.39 2.89
C TYR A 54 -16.61 2.36 1.70
N LYS A 55 -15.41 1.80 1.90
CA LYS A 55 -14.45 1.55 0.84
C LYS A 55 -14.03 0.08 0.89
N LEU A 56 -13.98 -0.58 -0.25
CA LEU A 56 -13.52 -1.96 -0.35
C LEU A 56 -12.16 -1.97 -1.04
N ILE A 57 -11.16 -2.51 -0.38
CA ILE A 57 -9.84 -2.78 -0.96
C ILE A 57 -9.78 -4.25 -1.32
N ASP A 58 -9.53 -4.54 -2.59
CA ASP A 58 -9.33 -5.89 -3.11
C ASP A 58 -7.87 -6.05 -3.52
N VAL A 59 -7.13 -6.91 -2.81
CA VAL A 59 -5.71 -7.15 -3.07
C VAL A 59 -5.55 -8.45 -3.84
N LYS A 60 -4.99 -8.37 -5.02
CA LYS A 60 -4.76 -9.52 -5.91
C LYS A 60 -3.96 -10.63 -5.21
N ASP A 61 -4.47 -11.87 -5.30
CA ASP A 61 -3.91 -13.04 -4.59
C ASP A 61 -3.75 -12.81 -3.07
N GLY A 62 -4.50 -11.88 -2.53
CA GLY A 62 -4.53 -11.50 -1.11
C GLY A 62 -5.91 -11.64 -0.51
N ALA A 63 -6.24 -10.71 0.37
CA ALA A 63 -7.53 -10.61 1.03
C ALA A 63 -8.30 -9.38 0.55
N GLN A 64 -9.58 -9.35 0.87
CA GLN A 64 -10.46 -8.19 0.73
C GLN A 64 -10.61 -7.51 2.07
N TYR A 65 -10.57 -6.18 2.05
CA TYR A 65 -10.63 -5.36 3.26
C TYR A 65 -11.73 -4.33 3.12
N LEU A 66 -12.66 -4.34 4.07
CA LEU A 66 -13.70 -3.31 4.15
C LEU A 66 -13.26 -2.20 5.12
N LEU A 67 -13.06 -1.00 4.61
CA LEU A 67 -12.89 0.19 5.43
C LEU A 67 -14.27 0.68 5.87
N VAL A 68 -14.46 0.70 7.18
CA VAL A 68 -15.70 1.17 7.81
C VAL A 68 -15.48 2.59 8.31
N PRO A 69 -16.21 3.58 7.81
CA PRO A 69 -16.01 4.97 8.20
C PRO A 69 -16.38 5.22 9.65
N ASP A 70 -15.82 6.29 10.22
CA ASP A 70 -16.09 6.68 11.61
C ASP A 70 -17.59 6.76 11.92
N GLY A 71 -17.96 6.23 13.09
CA GLY A 71 -19.32 6.21 13.58
C GLY A 71 -20.27 5.22 12.89
N LYS A 72 -19.76 4.35 12.02
CA LYS A 72 -20.54 3.27 11.38
C LYS A 72 -20.10 1.90 11.89
N GLU A 73 -20.98 0.92 11.70
CA GLU A 73 -20.72 -0.48 11.96
C GLU A 73 -20.60 -1.22 10.63
N ALA A 74 -19.85 -2.34 10.61
CA ALA A 74 -19.82 -3.21 9.44
C ALA A 74 -21.22 -3.83 9.20
N PRO A 75 -21.61 -4.12 7.94
CA PRO A 75 -22.87 -4.80 7.66
C PRO A 75 -22.97 -6.14 8.39
N ASP A 76 -24.13 -6.44 8.97
CA ASP A 76 -24.39 -7.68 9.73
C ASP A 76 -24.27 -8.95 8.88
N ASP A 77 -24.47 -8.83 7.57
CA ASP A 77 -24.46 -9.92 6.59
C ASP A 77 -23.20 -9.93 5.71
N LEU A 78 -22.14 -9.20 6.15
CA LEU A 78 -20.86 -9.17 5.44
C LEU A 78 -20.27 -10.59 5.28
N ASP A 79 -19.70 -10.86 4.12
CA ASP A 79 -19.02 -12.11 3.85
C ASP A 79 -17.86 -12.33 4.84
N SER A 80 -17.76 -13.52 5.40
CA SER A 80 -16.86 -13.85 6.53
C SER A 80 -15.36 -13.82 6.20
N ASP A 81 -15.01 -13.78 4.94
CA ASP A 81 -13.65 -13.70 4.41
C ASP A 81 -13.18 -12.26 4.15
N VAL A 82 -14.09 -11.28 4.28
CA VAL A 82 -13.75 -9.86 4.20
C VAL A 82 -13.24 -9.38 5.57
N ILE A 83 -12.05 -8.83 5.59
CA ILE A 83 -11.43 -8.28 6.80
C ILE A 83 -11.93 -6.86 7.02
N VAL A 84 -12.49 -6.60 8.19
CA VAL A 84 -13.00 -5.27 8.56
C VAL A 84 -11.89 -4.43 9.16
N ILE A 85 -11.76 -3.18 8.68
CA ILE A 85 -10.85 -2.17 9.20
C ILE A 85 -11.68 -0.92 9.53
N HIS A 86 -11.68 -0.51 10.79
CA HIS A 86 -12.39 0.70 11.22
C HIS A 86 -11.54 1.95 11.06
N GLN A 87 -12.10 3.01 10.50
CA GLN A 87 -11.48 4.34 10.43
C GLN A 87 -12.00 5.23 11.60
N PRO A 88 -11.24 6.25 12.04
CA PRO A 88 -9.89 6.57 11.58
C PRO A 88 -8.83 5.61 12.11
N LEU A 89 -7.73 5.46 11.35
CA LEU A 89 -6.55 4.71 11.78
C LEU A 89 -5.57 5.67 12.46
N GLU A 90 -5.22 5.38 13.71
CA GLU A 90 -4.38 6.26 14.54
C GLU A 90 -3.21 5.55 15.23
N ARG A 91 -3.23 4.21 15.26
CA ARG A 91 -2.29 3.39 16.04
C ARG A 91 -1.81 2.17 15.30
N ILE A 92 -1.30 2.42 14.10
CA ILE A 92 -0.84 1.38 13.19
C ILE A 92 0.45 0.74 13.73
N TYR A 93 0.53 -0.59 13.64
CA TYR A 93 1.77 -1.34 13.70
C TYR A 93 2.34 -1.54 12.29
N MET A 94 3.43 -0.86 11.98
CA MET A 94 4.11 -0.91 10.69
C MET A 94 5.26 -1.91 10.75
N ALA A 95 4.99 -3.17 10.40
CA ALA A 95 6.00 -4.22 10.27
C ALA A 95 6.59 -4.29 8.86
N ALA A 96 5.81 -3.92 7.84
CA ALA A 96 6.28 -3.77 6.48
C ALA A 96 7.16 -2.52 6.33
N THR A 97 8.28 -2.61 5.63
CA THR A 97 9.20 -1.46 5.47
C THR A 97 8.86 -0.60 4.25
N SER A 98 8.24 -1.19 3.22
CA SER A 98 7.90 -0.49 1.97
C SER A 98 6.91 0.67 2.14
N PRO A 99 5.85 0.57 2.97
CA PRO A 99 4.88 1.65 3.09
C PRO A 99 5.37 2.89 3.83
N MET A 100 6.39 2.78 4.68
CA MET A 100 6.87 3.90 5.52
C MET A 100 7.10 5.18 4.73
N ALA A 101 7.77 5.08 3.57
CA ALA A 101 8.04 6.24 2.72
C ALA A 101 6.76 6.79 2.04
N LEU A 102 5.73 5.96 1.85
CA LEU A 102 4.46 6.38 1.28
C LEU A 102 3.61 7.11 2.32
N PHE A 103 3.64 6.66 3.58
CA PHE A 103 3.02 7.36 4.70
C PHE A 103 3.69 8.72 4.95
N ASP A 104 5.01 8.78 4.89
CA ASP A 104 5.78 10.02 4.98
C ASP A 104 5.39 11.01 3.87
N ALA A 105 5.28 10.53 2.65
CA ALA A 105 4.95 11.34 1.48
C ALA A 105 3.55 11.99 1.51
N ILE A 106 2.62 11.46 2.29
CA ILE A 106 1.27 12.03 2.51
C ILE A 106 1.09 12.59 3.93
N ASP A 107 2.20 12.88 4.61
CA ASP A 107 2.21 13.46 5.97
C ASP A 107 1.30 12.70 6.95
N SER A 108 1.56 11.37 7.08
CA SER A 108 0.73 10.45 7.88
C SER A 108 1.55 9.55 8.81
N LEU A 109 2.81 9.90 9.09
CA LEU A 109 3.63 9.13 10.03
C LEU A 109 3.09 9.16 11.47
N ASP A 110 2.30 10.15 11.82
CA ASP A 110 1.66 10.30 13.12
C ASP A 110 0.61 9.22 13.40
N THR A 111 0.08 8.57 12.35
CA THR A 111 -0.81 7.41 12.48
C THR A 111 -0.07 6.13 12.84
N ILE A 112 1.26 6.09 12.67
CA ILE A 112 2.10 4.93 12.98
C ILE A 112 2.60 5.03 14.42
N ARG A 113 1.97 4.30 15.33
CA ARG A 113 2.38 4.26 16.74
C ARG A 113 3.48 3.22 16.98
N LEU A 114 3.46 2.12 16.23
CA LEU A 114 4.27 0.93 16.48
C LEU A 114 5.08 0.57 15.24
N SER A 115 6.36 0.28 15.43
CA SER A 115 7.29 -0.05 14.35
C SER A 115 7.83 -1.47 14.49
N GLY A 116 7.89 -2.20 13.38
CA GLY A 116 8.55 -3.50 13.28
C GLY A 116 10.07 -3.44 13.19
N GLU A 117 10.63 -2.23 13.03
CA GLU A 117 12.06 -1.98 12.93
C GLU A 117 12.52 -0.94 13.96
N THR A 118 13.78 -1.02 14.35
CA THR A 118 14.41 -0.02 15.24
C THR A 118 14.80 1.23 14.46
N ALA A 119 15.01 2.37 15.14
CA ALA A 119 15.39 3.62 14.51
C ALA A 119 16.64 3.51 13.60
N ASP A 120 17.62 2.69 13.98
CA ASP A 120 18.85 2.49 13.22
C ASP A 120 18.64 1.77 11.87
N ASN A 121 17.49 1.13 11.69
CA ASN A 121 17.14 0.39 10.47
C ASN A 121 16.26 1.19 9.52
N TRP A 122 15.73 2.35 9.94
CA TRP A 122 14.95 3.21 9.08
C TRP A 122 15.82 4.19 8.28
N TYR A 123 15.44 4.41 7.03
CA TYR A 123 16.06 5.38 6.12
C TYR A 123 15.18 6.60 5.86
N VAL A 124 13.91 6.57 6.31
CA VAL A 124 13.00 7.72 6.32
C VAL A 124 13.34 8.53 7.56
N GLN A 125 13.84 9.77 7.37
CA GLN A 125 14.38 10.57 8.48
C GLN A 125 13.29 10.91 9.51
N ASP A 126 12.09 11.25 9.05
CA ASP A 126 10.99 11.63 9.92
C ASP A 126 10.51 10.46 10.77
N ALA A 127 10.60 9.20 10.27
CA ALA A 127 10.36 8.01 11.07
C ALA A 127 11.44 7.81 12.15
N VAL A 128 12.71 8.06 11.82
CA VAL A 128 13.82 8.03 12.80
C VAL A 128 13.59 9.07 13.90
N ASP A 129 13.18 10.27 13.51
CA ASP A 129 12.92 11.38 14.43
C ASP A 129 11.72 11.08 15.33
N ALA A 130 10.64 10.50 14.78
CA ALA A 130 9.48 10.06 15.55
C ALA A 130 9.84 8.98 16.58
N MET A 131 10.69 8.02 16.20
CA MET A 131 11.17 6.99 17.13
C MET A 131 12.06 7.58 18.22
N ASN A 132 12.96 8.49 17.88
CA ASN A 132 13.83 9.17 18.86
C ASN A 132 13.02 10.06 19.81
N ALA A 133 11.91 10.63 19.35
CA ALA A 133 10.98 11.41 20.16
C ALA A 133 10.05 10.52 21.02
N GLY A 134 9.97 9.21 20.72
CA GLY A 134 9.08 8.28 21.43
C GLY A 134 7.61 8.34 21.00
N THR A 135 7.30 9.07 19.93
CA THR A 135 5.96 9.08 19.33
C THR A 135 5.69 7.80 18.55
N MET A 136 6.72 7.22 17.94
CA MET A 136 6.72 5.89 17.36
C MET A 136 7.67 5.00 18.17
N ILE A 137 7.26 3.78 18.53
CA ILE A 137 8.04 2.86 19.36
C ILE A 137 8.25 1.51 18.68
N PHE A 138 9.40 0.87 18.93
CA PHE A 138 9.66 -0.46 18.43
C PHE A 138 8.81 -1.50 19.18
N ALA A 139 8.04 -2.28 18.43
CA ALA A 139 7.11 -3.30 18.93
C ALA A 139 7.47 -4.73 18.45
N GLY A 140 8.74 -4.99 18.22
CA GLY A 140 9.19 -6.29 17.71
C GLY A 140 9.10 -6.40 16.18
N LYS A 141 9.72 -7.43 15.63
CA LYS A 141 9.74 -7.71 14.17
C LYS A 141 8.48 -8.44 13.74
N TYR A 142 8.21 -8.44 12.44
CA TYR A 142 7.09 -9.18 11.83
C TYR A 142 6.99 -10.65 12.30
N SER A 143 8.12 -11.31 12.60
CA SER A 143 8.18 -12.71 13.03
C SER A 143 8.10 -12.90 14.55
N GLU A 144 8.23 -11.84 15.32
CA GLU A 144 8.27 -11.85 16.79
C GLU A 144 7.80 -10.49 17.35
N PRO A 145 6.52 -10.11 17.12
CA PRO A 145 5.98 -8.87 17.64
C PRO A 145 5.76 -8.95 19.15
N ASP A 146 5.79 -7.80 19.81
CA ASP A 146 5.44 -7.65 21.22
C ASP A 146 3.91 -7.53 21.34
N TYR A 147 3.23 -8.65 21.53
CA TYR A 147 1.77 -8.71 21.62
C TYR A 147 1.21 -7.89 22.79
N GLU A 148 1.93 -7.81 23.92
CA GLU A 148 1.50 -7.02 25.07
C GLU A 148 1.52 -5.52 24.71
N LEU A 149 2.54 -5.11 23.96
CA LEU A 149 2.64 -3.73 23.50
C LEU A 149 1.58 -3.39 22.43
N LEU A 150 1.30 -4.31 21.50
CA LEU A 150 0.21 -4.13 20.53
C LEU A 150 -1.13 -3.86 21.21
N VAL A 151 -1.44 -4.64 22.24
CA VAL A 151 -2.69 -4.48 23.00
C VAL A 151 -2.66 -3.21 23.85
N SER A 152 -1.57 -2.96 24.58
CA SER A 152 -1.51 -1.82 25.53
C SER A 152 -1.52 -0.46 24.83
N GLU A 153 -1.03 -0.39 23.59
CA GLU A 153 -1.06 0.82 22.77
C GLU A 153 -2.35 0.91 21.92
N ASN A 154 -3.27 -0.05 22.05
CA ASN A 154 -4.52 -0.15 21.29
C ASN A 154 -4.27 -0.12 19.78
N CYS A 155 -3.41 -1.01 19.30
CA CYS A 155 -3.13 -1.15 17.87
C CYS A 155 -4.44 -1.39 17.10
N ASP A 156 -4.69 -0.60 16.06
CA ASP A 156 -5.91 -0.63 15.26
C ASP A 156 -5.74 -1.30 13.89
N LEU A 157 -4.48 -1.45 13.43
CA LEU A 157 -4.13 -2.14 12.20
C LEU A 157 -2.68 -2.61 12.25
N ALA A 158 -2.41 -3.85 11.85
CA ALA A 158 -1.07 -4.32 11.55
C ALA A 158 -0.83 -4.32 10.04
N ILE A 159 0.17 -3.55 9.56
CA ILE A 159 0.59 -3.57 8.16
C ILE A 159 1.84 -4.43 8.05
N GLU A 160 1.66 -5.60 7.44
CA GLU A 160 2.67 -6.63 7.28
C GLU A 160 3.13 -6.75 5.83
N SER A 161 4.34 -7.23 5.62
CA SER A 161 4.78 -7.65 4.30
C SER A 161 4.42 -9.12 4.04
N THR A 162 4.54 -9.59 2.81
CA THR A 162 4.34 -11.01 2.48
C THR A 162 5.25 -11.98 3.23
N MET A 163 6.26 -11.48 3.95
CA MET A 163 7.10 -12.29 4.84
C MET A 163 6.30 -12.92 5.99
N ILE A 164 5.18 -12.31 6.41
CA ILE A 164 4.30 -12.86 7.44
C ILE A 164 3.70 -14.21 7.04
N LEU A 165 3.54 -14.46 5.75
CA LEU A 165 3.04 -15.73 5.22
C LEU A 165 3.98 -16.92 5.52
N HIS A 166 5.25 -16.65 5.84
CA HIS A 166 6.20 -17.66 6.36
C HIS A 166 6.07 -17.88 7.87
N SER A 167 5.26 -17.06 8.55
CA SER A 167 5.02 -17.11 10.00
C SER A 167 3.51 -17.07 10.31
N PRO A 168 2.69 -17.98 9.76
CA PRO A 168 1.23 -17.90 9.85
C PRO A 168 0.70 -17.85 11.29
N LYS A 169 1.41 -18.47 12.23
CA LYS A 169 1.04 -18.43 13.66
C LYS A 169 1.15 -17.02 14.26
N VAL A 170 2.05 -16.19 13.73
CA VAL A 170 2.18 -14.79 14.17
C VAL A 170 0.99 -14.00 13.69
N GLN A 171 0.60 -14.16 12.42
CA GLN A 171 -0.60 -13.55 11.87
C GLN A 171 -1.84 -13.95 12.67
N GLU A 172 -2.06 -15.27 12.87
CA GLU A 172 -3.16 -15.78 13.68
C GLU A 172 -3.20 -15.20 15.10
N MET A 173 -2.03 -15.01 15.73
CA MET A 173 -1.94 -14.42 17.08
C MET A 173 -2.31 -12.94 17.11
N ILE A 174 -1.96 -12.17 16.08
CA ILE A 174 -2.36 -10.76 15.95
C ILE A 174 -3.88 -10.67 15.74
N GLU A 175 -4.42 -11.49 14.83
CA GLU A 175 -5.86 -11.55 14.55
C GLU A 175 -6.68 -12.00 15.78
N MET A 176 -6.15 -12.90 16.62
CA MET A 176 -6.77 -13.30 17.88
C MET A 176 -6.87 -12.18 18.93
N LEU A 177 -6.13 -11.10 18.74
CA LEU A 177 -6.20 -9.87 19.56
C LEU A 177 -7.20 -8.85 19.00
N ASP A 178 -8.03 -9.26 18.02
CA ASP A 178 -8.96 -8.41 17.28
C ASP A 178 -8.26 -7.26 16.53
N ILE A 179 -6.98 -7.45 16.14
CA ILE A 179 -6.22 -6.52 15.33
C ILE A 179 -6.23 -7.01 13.88
N PRO A 180 -6.84 -6.28 12.94
CA PRO A 180 -6.81 -6.66 11.53
C PRO A 180 -5.39 -6.63 10.98
N VAL A 181 -5.06 -7.57 10.09
CA VAL A 181 -3.76 -7.67 9.44
C VAL A 181 -3.91 -7.36 7.96
N PHE A 182 -3.30 -6.26 7.53
CA PHE A 182 -3.18 -5.90 6.12
C PHE A 182 -1.82 -6.36 5.58
N ILE A 183 -1.83 -7.09 4.46
CA ILE A 183 -0.60 -7.61 3.85
C ILE A 183 -0.24 -6.77 2.62
N ASP A 184 0.81 -5.96 2.75
CA ASP A 184 1.37 -5.19 1.63
C ASP A 184 1.95 -6.13 0.56
N ARG A 185 1.49 -5.97 -0.68
CA ARG A 185 1.97 -6.71 -1.84
C ARG A 185 2.58 -5.80 -2.92
N SER A 186 2.93 -4.59 -2.58
CA SER A 186 3.53 -3.61 -3.49
C SER A 186 4.79 -4.13 -4.19
N SER A 187 5.53 -5.04 -3.53
CA SER A 187 6.73 -5.67 -4.09
C SER A 187 6.45 -6.61 -5.27
N TYR A 188 5.20 -7.00 -5.50
CA TYR A 188 4.78 -7.85 -6.62
C TYR A 188 4.37 -7.05 -7.85
N GLU A 189 4.32 -5.72 -7.75
CA GLU A 189 4.06 -4.88 -8.91
C GLU A 189 5.13 -5.06 -9.99
N SER A 190 4.68 -5.15 -11.25
CA SER A 190 5.52 -5.44 -12.40
C SER A 190 6.49 -4.30 -12.74
N GLN A 191 6.18 -3.08 -12.30
CA GLN A 191 6.95 -1.89 -12.62
C GLN A 191 7.05 -0.91 -11.44
N PRO A 192 8.10 -0.05 -11.40
CA PRO A 192 8.35 0.85 -10.27
C PRO A 192 7.20 1.81 -9.97
N LEU A 193 6.56 2.39 -11.01
CA LEU A 193 5.43 3.29 -10.80
C LEU A 193 4.21 2.57 -10.22
N GLY A 194 3.99 1.29 -10.54
CA GLY A 194 2.96 0.48 -9.89
C GLY A 194 3.18 0.42 -8.38
N ARG A 195 4.43 0.20 -7.93
CA ARG A 195 4.77 0.23 -6.48
C ARG A 195 4.53 1.59 -5.84
N THR A 196 4.86 2.67 -6.56
CA THR A 196 4.62 4.03 -6.07
C THR A 196 3.11 4.33 -6.00
N GLU A 197 2.31 3.77 -6.89
CA GLU A 197 0.86 4.00 -6.94
C GLU A 197 0.12 3.38 -5.75
N TRP A 198 0.74 2.48 -4.98
CA TRP A 198 0.21 2.00 -3.70
C TRP A 198 -0.02 3.12 -2.69
N ILE A 199 0.59 4.29 -2.90
CA ILE A 199 0.28 5.49 -2.09
C ILE A 199 -1.20 5.84 -2.13
N LYS A 200 -1.88 5.61 -3.28
CA LYS A 200 -3.32 5.86 -3.42
C LYS A 200 -4.16 4.92 -2.55
N LEU A 201 -3.73 3.66 -2.39
CA LEU A 201 -4.38 2.72 -1.48
C LEU A 201 -4.26 3.21 -0.03
N TYR A 202 -3.06 3.62 0.39
CA TYR A 202 -2.85 4.17 1.73
C TYR A 202 -3.57 5.51 1.91
N GLY A 203 -3.68 6.32 0.87
CA GLY A 203 -4.53 7.51 0.86
C GLY A 203 -5.99 7.16 1.15
N ALA A 204 -6.54 6.11 0.52
CA ALA A 204 -7.91 5.65 0.78
C ALA A 204 -8.10 5.12 2.22
N MET A 205 -7.09 4.46 2.80
CA MET A 205 -7.12 4.00 4.19
C MET A 205 -7.16 5.16 5.20
N LEU A 206 -6.56 6.30 4.85
CA LEU A 206 -6.33 7.42 5.74
C LEU A 206 -7.17 8.66 5.40
N ASP A 207 -8.14 8.53 4.47
CA ASP A 207 -8.96 9.63 3.94
C ASP A 207 -8.12 10.80 3.37
N LYS A 208 -7.01 10.45 2.67
CA LYS A 208 -6.04 11.35 2.03
C LYS A 208 -5.85 11.04 0.53
N GLU A 209 -6.95 10.74 -0.15
CA GLU A 209 -6.93 10.35 -1.57
C GLU A 209 -6.36 11.45 -2.47
N GLU A 210 -6.69 12.72 -2.20
CA GLU A 210 -6.23 13.86 -3.01
C GLU A 210 -4.71 14.04 -2.87
N GLU A 211 -4.18 14.05 -1.64
CA GLU A 211 -2.75 14.18 -1.37
C GLU A 211 -1.95 13.03 -1.98
N ALA A 212 -2.49 11.82 -1.88
CA ALA A 212 -1.86 10.63 -2.46
C ALA A 212 -1.85 10.68 -3.99
N ALA A 213 -2.95 11.11 -4.61
CA ALA A 213 -3.05 11.25 -6.06
C ALA A 213 -2.13 12.35 -6.58
N ASP A 214 -2.07 13.49 -5.92
CA ASP A 214 -1.18 14.61 -6.28
C ASP A 214 0.30 14.19 -6.18
N PHE A 215 0.68 13.52 -5.10
CA PHE A 215 2.04 12.98 -4.97
C PHE A 215 2.35 12.03 -6.12
N PHE A 216 1.46 11.06 -6.38
CA PHE A 216 1.66 10.08 -7.44
C PHE A 216 1.77 10.74 -8.82
N ALA A 217 0.89 11.70 -9.15
CA ALA A 217 0.91 12.44 -10.41
C ALA A 217 2.26 13.16 -10.62
N ASN A 218 2.81 13.77 -9.56
CA ASN A 218 4.14 14.38 -9.60
C ASN A 218 5.24 13.35 -9.92
N GLN A 219 5.21 12.17 -9.29
CA GLN A 219 6.19 11.11 -9.57
C GLN A 219 6.05 10.57 -11.00
N ALA A 220 4.84 10.33 -11.47
CA ALA A 220 4.57 9.87 -12.82
C ALA A 220 5.06 10.88 -13.87
N SER A 221 4.85 12.19 -13.63
CA SER A 221 5.30 13.25 -14.52
C SER A 221 6.83 13.30 -14.68
N ILE A 222 7.59 12.99 -13.62
CA ILE A 222 9.05 12.90 -13.69
C ILE A 222 9.48 11.79 -14.65
N VAL A 223 8.84 10.62 -14.56
CA VAL A 223 9.14 9.49 -15.44
C VAL A 223 8.73 9.80 -16.89
N GLU A 224 7.58 10.44 -17.08
CA GLU A 224 7.12 10.87 -18.40
C GLU A 224 8.12 11.79 -19.10
N ASN A 225 8.66 12.77 -18.37
CA ASN A 225 9.68 13.70 -18.86
C ASN A 225 11.01 13.00 -19.24
N LEU A 226 11.24 11.77 -18.75
CA LEU A 226 12.42 10.99 -19.12
C LEU A 226 12.25 10.21 -20.44
N LYS A 227 11.06 10.11 -21.00
CA LYS A 227 10.81 9.38 -22.26
C LYS A 227 11.60 9.95 -23.45
N ASP A 228 11.80 11.25 -23.45
CA ASP A 228 12.58 11.97 -24.48
C ASP A 228 14.08 12.04 -24.18
N PHE A 229 14.53 11.40 -23.09
CA PHE A 229 15.93 11.41 -22.69
C PHE A 229 16.77 10.66 -23.73
N GLN A 230 17.74 11.34 -24.33
CA GLN A 230 18.65 10.72 -25.28
C GLN A 230 19.67 9.84 -24.56
N ASN A 231 19.74 8.59 -24.98
CA ASN A 231 20.73 7.66 -24.45
C ASN A 231 22.15 8.23 -24.64
N THR A 232 22.88 8.37 -23.55
CA THR A 232 24.28 8.85 -23.56
C THR A 232 25.25 7.74 -23.94
N GLU A 233 24.78 6.51 -24.21
CA GLU A 233 25.58 5.30 -24.47
C GLU A 233 26.62 4.97 -23.36
N LYS A 234 26.43 5.51 -22.17
CA LYS A 234 27.24 5.19 -21.01
C LYS A 234 26.75 3.89 -20.39
N THR A 235 27.69 3.05 -20.03
CA THR A 235 27.40 1.84 -19.24
C THR A 235 27.23 2.21 -17.79
N VAL A 236 26.14 1.75 -17.17
CA VAL A 236 25.85 1.90 -15.73
C VAL A 236 25.87 0.51 -15.10
N ALA A 237 26.58 0.36 -13.99
CA ALA A 237 26.53 -0.85 -13.18
C ALA A 237 25.86 -0.54 -11.84
N PHE A 238 24.86 -1.34 -11.50
CA PHE A 238 24.28 -1.36 -10.16
C PHE A 238 24.93 -2.48 -9.36
N PHE A 239 25.47 -2.15 -8.21
CA PHE A 239 26.09 -3.14 -7.34
C PHE A 239 25.81 -2.81 -5.87
N TYR A 240 25.83 -3.83 -5.04
CA TYR A 240 25.82 -3.69 -3.59
C TYR A 240 26.96 -4.52 -2.99
N ILE A 241 27.41 -4.12 -1.81
CA ILE A 241 28.45 -4.82 -1.07
C ILE A 241 27.82 -5.36 0.20
N ASN A 242 27.97 -6.63 0.45
CA ASN A 242 27.54 -7.30 1.68
C ASN A 242 28.70 -8.07 2.31
N THR A 243 28.44 -8.80 3.39
CA THR A 243 29.43 -9.62 4.09
C THR A 243 30.06 -10.71 3.25
N SER A 244 29.42 -11.10 2.15
CA SER A 244 29.92 -12.10 1.20
C SER A 244 30.71 -11.49 0.03
N GLY A 245 30.84 -10.17 -0.03
CA GLY A 245 31.55 -9.42 -1.07
C GLY A 245 30.64 -8.53 -1.91
N ALA A 246 31.15 -8.07 -3.06
CA ALA A 246 30.37 -7.27 -4.01
C ALA A 246 29.50 -8.16 -4.89
N ALA A 247 28.20 -7.86 -4.95
CA ALA A 247 27.27 -8.44 -5.91
C ALA A 247 26.89 -7.40 -6.95
N VAL A 248 27.00 -7.74 -8.22
CA VAL A 248 26.64 -6.85 -9.34
C VAL A 248 25.29 -7.30 -9.89
N CYS A 249 24.34 -6.38 -9.97
CA CYS A 249 23.09 -6.59 -10.66
C CYS A 249 23.25 -6.03 -12.10
N LEU A 250 23.39 -6.90 -13.09
CA LEU A 250 23.45 -6.52 -14.49
C LEU A 250 22.03 -6.47 -15.04
N LEU A 251 21.44 -5.28 -15.09
CA LEU A 251 20.04 -5.11 -15.51
C LEU A 251 19.85 -5.21 -17.02
N TYR A 252 20.88 -4.98 -17.86
CA TYR A 252 20.71 -4.85 -19.30
C TYR A 252 21.76 -5.58 -20.18
N THR A 253 22.75 -6.24 -19.61
CA THR A 253 23.83 -6.87 -20.38
C THR A 253 23.98 -8.36 -20.12
N SER A 254 23.29 -8.92 -19.16
CA SER A 254 23.17 -10.36 -19.03
C SER A 254 22.11 -10.84 -20.01
N PRO A 255 22.41 -11.82 -20.88
CA PRO A 255 21.35 -12.54 -21.55
C PRO A 255 20.42 -13.08 -20.46
N SER A 256 19.12 -12.81 -20.63
CA SER A 256 18.13 -13.39 -19.74
C SER A 256 18.31 -14.91 -19.74
N PRO A 257 18.26 -15.58 -18.58
CA PRO A 257 18.25 -17.05 -18.57
C PRO A 257 17.09 -17.68 -19.33
N ARG A 258 16.27 -16.85 -19.99
CA ARG A 258 15.11 -17.24 -20.79
C ARG A 258 15.28 -16.98 -22.30
N ASP A 259 16.43 -16.46 -22.73
CA ASP A 259 16.78 -16.33 -24.16
C ASP A 259 17.46 -17.59 -24.69
#